data_9cce9a1321d2bfe990623609fc223893
#
_entry.id   9cce9a1321d2bfe990623609fc223893
#
_cell.length_a   1.000
_cell.length_b   1.000
_cell.length_c   1.000
_cell.angle_alpha   90.00
_cell.angle_beta   90.00
_cell.angle_gamma   90.00
#
_symmetry.space_group_name_H-M   'P 1'
#
loop_
_entity.id
_entity.type
_entity.pdbx_description
1 polymer ?
#
loop_
_entity_poly.entity_id
_entity_poly.type
_entity_poly.pdbx_seq_one_letter_code
_entity_poly.pdbx_strand_id
1 'polypeptide(L)'
;MKIKIILLFLFLPLIGRDIYFTRSGEVSFFSSTPIYDIQAVNNQMTCVLDMSTGNVSFRIPILGFNFPNGLMQEHFNENYMESDIYPNATFKGKIDEWDKLKLSDQPQEVTLSGTMTIHGVSNTVSEKGVILQKNKDVIGKSKFQIKVADYNIEIPKLVREKIAKVVDVDTQLTLKKK
;
A
#
# COMPACT_ATOMS: atom_id res chain seq x y z
N MET A 1 2.26 44.84 -49.79
CA MET A 1 2.13 44.80 -48.33
C MET A 1 2.41 43.36 -47.89
N LYS A 2 3.61 43.03 -47.35
CA LYS A 2 3.99 41.64 -46.98
C LYS A 2 3.65 41.44 -45.51
N ILE A 3 2.66 40.60 -45.23
CA ILE A 3 2.25 40.21 -43.86
C ILE A 3 3.28 39.22 -43.34
N LYS A 4 4.05 39.65 -42.31
CA LYS A 4 4.91 38.73 -41.54
C LYS A 4 4.05 38.04 -40.49
N ILE A 5 3.77 36.73 -40.67
CA ILE A 5 3.17 35.91 -39.65
C ILE A 5 4.25 35.56 -38.63
N ILE A 6 4.14 36.13 -37.42
CA ILE A 6 4.98 35.76 -36.26
C ILE A 6 4.35 34.53 -35.63
N LEU A 7 4.99 33.38 -35.84
CA LEU A 7 4.59 32.12 -35.19
C LEU A 7 5.07 32.15 -33.72
N LEU A 8 4.18 32.47 -32.81
CA LEU A 8 4.46 32.47 -31.37
C LEU A 8 4.53 30.99 -30.90
N PHE A 9 5.74 30.47 -30.72
CA PHE A 9 5.96 29.15 -30.12
C PHE A 9 5.63 29.23 -28.63
N LEU A 10 4.47 28.72 -28.24
CA LEU A 10 4.07 28.55 -26.84
C LEU A 10 4.89 27.41 -26.25
N PHE A 11 5.96 27.73 -25.53
CA PHE A 11 6.75 26.78 -24.74
C PHE A 11 5.92 26.40 -23.52
N LEU A 12 5.18 25.29 -23.60
CA LEU A 12 4.58 24.64 -22.43
C LEU A 12 5.73 23.98 -21.65
N PRO A 13 5.99 24.37 -20.38
CA PRO A 13 6.97 23.67 -19.57
C PRO A 13 6.50 22.23 -19.38
N LEU A 14 7.33 21.26 -19.79
CA LEU A 14 7.17 19.87 -19.39
C LEU A 14 7.40 19.82 -17.87
N ILE A 15 6.33 19.82 -17.09
CA ILE A 15 6.40 19.56 -15.65
C ILE A 15 6.76 18.10 -15.50
N GLY A 16 8.04 17.80 -15.32
CA GLY A 16 8.52 16.46 -15.01
C GLY A 16 7.87 15.98 -13.71
N ARG A 17 7.22 14.80 -13.73
CA ARG A 17 6.69 14.20 -12.52
C ARG A 17 7.85 13.79 -11.62
N ASP A 18 7.80 14.18 -10.35
CA ASP A 18 8.79 13.81 -9.35
C ASP A 18 8.35 12.51 -8.66
N ILE A 19 8.72 11.38 -9.28
CA ILE A 19 8.27 10.05 -8.88
C ILE A 19 9.28 9.39 -7.96
N TYR A 20 8.81 8.92 -6.83
CA TYR A 20 9.52 8.06 -5.90
C TYR A 20 8.91 6.67 -5.89
N PHE A 21 9.74 5.63 -5.81
CA PHE A 21 9.24 4.26 -5.86
C PHE A 21 10.10 3.27 -5.08
N THR A 22 9.50 2.11 -4.75
CA THR A 22 10.18 0.91 -4.28
C THR A 22 9.54 -0.34 -4.86
N ARG A 23 10.29 -1.46 -4.87
CA ARG A 23 9.77 -2.80 -5.18
C ARG A 23 10.04 -3.80 -4.05
N SER A 24 10.51 -3.31 -2.93
CA SER A 24 10.94 -4.10 -1.77
C SER A 24 10.43 -3.50 -0.46
N GLY A 25 9.24 -2.90 -0.48
CA GLY A 25 8.55 -2.52 0.74
C GLY A 25 8.10 -3.77 1.49
N GLU A 26 8.08 -3.67 2.81
CA GLU A 26 7.63 -4.72 3.70
C GLU A 26 6.18 -4.49 4.10
N VAL A 27 5.39 -5.55 4.10
CA VAL A 27 4.09 -5.60 4.74
C VAL A 27 3.99 -6.89 5.53
N SER A 28 3.53 -6.78 6.76
CA SER A 28 3.22 -7.94 7.61
C SER A 28 1.81 -7.84 8.13
N PHE A 29 1.23 -8.97 8.45
CA PHE A 29 -0.01 -9.01 9.21
C PHE A 29 0.10 -9.93 10.42
N PHE A 30 -0.69 -9.63 11.42
CA PHE A 30 -0.78 -10.39 12.65
C PHE A 30 -2.25 -10.63 12.99
N SER A 31 -2.60 -11.91 13.14
CA SER A 31 -3.93 -12.39 13.54
C SER A 31 -3.77 -13.08 14.88
N SER A 32 -4.29 -12.51 15.95
CA SER A 32 -4.19 -13.07 17.30
C SER A 32 -5.54 -13.48 17.83
N THR A 33 -5.59 -14.67 18.40
CA THR A 33 -6.73 -15.20 19.15
C THR A 33 -6.24 -15.78 20.47
N PRO A 34 -7.11 -16.02 21.46
CA PRO A 34 -6.70 -16.66 22.71
C PRO A 34 -6.05 -18.04 22.55
N ILE A 35 -6.20 -18.68 21.38
CA ILE A 35 -5.75 -20.06 21.12
C ILE A 35 -4.52 -20.06 20.22
N TYR A 36 -4.42 -19.11 19.25
CA TYR A 36 -3.40 -19.18 18.22
C TYR A 36 -3.05 -17.83 17.61
N ASP A 37 -1.77 -17.63 17.36
CA ASP A 37 -1.24 -16.48 16.65
C ASP A 37 -0.77 -16.88 15.25
N ILE A 38 -1.16 -16.08 14.26
CA ILE A 38 -0.75 -16.23 12.86
C ILE A 38 -0.04 -14.96 12.44
N GLN A 39 1.15 -15.13 11.90
CA GLN A 39 1.96 -14.03 11.37
C GLN A 39 2.51 -14.39 10.00
N ALA A 40 2.51 -13.42 9.09
CA ALA A 40 3.20 -13.54 7.81
C ALA A 40 3.81 -12.21 7.38
N VAL A 41 4.88 -12.29 6.60
CA VAL A 41 5.65 -11.13 6.12
C VAL A 41 5.83 -11.23 4.61
N ASN A 42 5.66 -10.11 3.91
CA ASN A 42 5.91 -9.96 2.48
C ASN A 42 6.86 -8.79 2.24
N ASN A 43 7.97 -9.04 1.56
CA ASN A 43 9.00 -8.06 1.23
C ASN A 43 8.96 -7.65 -0.27
N GLN A 44 7.84 -7.90 -0.96
CA GLN A 44 7.68 -7.63 -2.39
C GLN A 44 6.65 -6.52 -2.67
N MET A 45 6.31 -5.73 -1.66
CA MET A 45 5.39 -4.61 -1.83
C MET A 45 6.02 -3.56 -2.76
N THR A 46 5.32 -3.25 -3.82
CA THR A 46 5.66 -2.13 -4.71
C THR A 46 4.89 -0.90 -4.27
N CYS A 47 5.57 0.24 -4.17
CA CYS A 47 4.93 1.53 -3.92
C CYS A 47 5.45 2.57 -4.91
N VAL A 48 4.54 3.42 -5.37
CA VAL A 48 4.83 4.61 -6.18
C VAL A 48 4.17 5.81 -5.53
N LEU A 49 4.95 6.86 -5.30
CA LEU A 49 4.51 8.16 -4.80
C LEU A 49 4.87 9.25 -5.81
N ASP A 50 3.89 10.02 -6.24
CA ASP A 50 4.08 11.24 -7.01
C ASP A 50 4.20 12.43 -6.06
N MET A 51 5.42 12.92 -5.89
CA MET A 51 5.74 14.05 -4.99
C MET A 51 5.09 15.36 -5.44
N SER A 52 4.70 15.46 -6.71
CA SER A 52 4.05 16.68 -7.23
C SER A 52 2.59 16.77 -6.79
N THR A 53 1.95 15.63 -6.51
CA THR A 53 0.50 15.56 -6.26
C THR A 53 0.12 14.90 -4.94
N GLY A 54 1.04 14.13 -4.33
CA GLY A 54 0.76 13.27 -3.17
C GLY A 54 0.01 11.99 -3.53
N ASN A 55 -0.19 11.72 -4.83
CA ASN A 55 -0.83 10.47 -5.25
C ASN A 55 0.09 9.29 -4.93
N VAL A 56 -0.48 8.26 -4.35
CA VAL A 56 0.25 7.06 -3.92
C VAL A 56 -0.49 5.80 -4.34
N SER A 57 0.28 4.79 -4.74
CA SER A 57 -0.27 3.47 -5.03
C SER A 57 0.62 2.37 -4.49
N PHE A 58 -0.04 1.32 -3.96
CA PHE A 58 0.62 0.11 -3.48
C PHE A 58 0.12 -1.11 -4.25
N ARG A 59 1.00 -2.08 -4.44
CA ARG A 59 0.68 -3.42 -4.93
C ARG A 59 1.45 -4.45 -4.13
N ILE A 60 0.74 -5.41 -3.56
CA ILE A 60 1.27 -6.49 -2.75
C ILE A 60 0.91 -7.82 -3.42
N PRO A 61 1.89 -8.58 -3.96
CA PRO A 61 1.63 -9.92 -4.47
C PRO A 61 1.21 -10.84 -3.32
N ILE A 62 0.08 -11.53 -3.43
CA ILE A 62 -0.42 -12.40 -2.35
C ILE A 62 0.51 -13.59 -2.11
N LEU A 63 1.01 -14.21 -3.16
CA LEU A 63 1.99 -15.31 -3.08
C LEU A 63 3.34 -14.91 -2.46
N GLY A 64 3.59 -13.60 -2.29
CA GLY A 64 4.81 -13.09 -1.66
C GLY A 64 4.78 -13.12 -0.13
N PHE A 65 3.66 -13.47 0.51
CA PHE A 65 3.62 -13.65 1.95
C PHE A 65 4.30 -14.96 2.37
N ASN A 66 5.21 -14.85 3.33
CA ASN A 66 5.97 -15.97 3.89
C ASN A 66 5.49 -16.25 5.29
N PHE A 67 5.12 -17.49 5.54
CA PHE A 67 4.66 -18.00 6.84
C PHE A 67 5.73 -18.89 7.46
N PRO A 68 5.79 -18.98 8.80
CA PRO A 68 6.66 -19.95 9.47
C PRO A 68 6.29 -21.43 9.17
N ASN A 69 5.06 -21.67 8.75
CA ASN A 69 4.53 -23.00 8.47
C ASN A 69 3.98 -23.07 7.04
N GLY A 70 4.50 -24.03 6.25
CA GLY A 70 4.13 -24.19 4.83
C GLY A 70 2.66 -24.53 4.61
N LEU A 71 2.04 -25.34 5.48
CA LEU A 71 0.61 -25.65 5.39
C LEU A 71 -0.28 -24.42 5.62
N MET A 72 0.13 -23.53 6.52
CA MET A 72 -0.57 -22.25 6.69
C MET A 72 -0.46 -21.37 5.47
N GLN A 73 0.72 -21.32 4.85
CA GLN A 73 0.95 -20.57 3.62
C GLN A 73 0.08 -21.09 2.47
N GLU A 74 -0.01 -22.41 2.33
CA GLU A 74 -0.88 -23.06 1.34
C GLU A 74 -2.35 -22.70 1.59
N HIS A 75 -2.85 -22.88 2.81
CA HIS A 75 -4.23 -22.51 3.17
C HIS A 75 -4.51 -21.01 2.97
N PHE A 76 -3.56 -20.15 3.32
CA PHE A 76 -3.70 -18.71 3.07
C PHE A 76 -3.86 -18.41 1.59
N ASN A 77 -3.01 -18.99 0.74
CA ASN A 77 -3.04 -18.74 -0.69
C ASN A 77 -4.29 -19.34 -1.37
N GLU A 78 -4.66 -20.57 -1.01
CA GLU A 78 -5.70 -21.31 -1.73
C GLU A 78 -7.10 -21.09 -1.16
N ASN A 79 -7.23 -21.11 0.18
CA ASN A 79 -8.56 -21.16 0.81
C ASN A 79 -9.04 -19.78 1.30
N TYR A 80 -8.13 -18.84 1.58
CA TYR A 80 -8.51 -17.53 2.11
C TYR A 80 -8.34 -16.42 1.09
N MET A 81 -7.23 -16.40 0.36
CA MET A 81 -6.93 -15.33 -0.58
C MET A 81 -7.21 -15.67 -2.03
N GLU A 82 -7.43 -16.97 -2.33
CA GLU A 82 -7.65 -17.45 -3.71
C GLU A 82 -6.66 -16.79 -4.68
N SER A 83 -5.36 -16.90 -4.37
CA SER A 83 -4.29 -16.10 -4.98
C SER A 83 -4.13 -16.32 -6.49
N ASP A 84 -4.62 -17.43 -7.02
CA ASP A 84 -4.69 -17.70 -8.46
C ASP A 84 -5.73 -16.82 -9.17
N ILE A 85 -6.80 -16.42 -8.45
CA ILE A 85 -7.88 -15.55 -8.95
C ILE A 85 -7.57 -14.09 -8.60
N TYR A 86 -7.11 -13.85 -7.37
CA TYR A 86 -6.82 -12.51 -6.81
C TYR A 86 -5.34 -12.37 -6.44
N PRO A 87 -4.44 -12.32 -7.43
CA PRO A 87 -2.99 -12.42 -7.19
C PRO A 87 -2.39 -11.22 -6.44
N ASN A 88 -3.10 -10.11 -6.32
CA ASN A 88 -2.58 -8.91 -5.69
C ASN A 88 -3.61 -8.22 -4.79
N ALA A 89 -3.17 -7.75 -3.63
CA ALA A 89 -3.83 -6.66 -2.93
C ALA A 89 -3.28 -5.32 -3.45
N THR A 90 -4.13 -4.30 -3.54
CA THR A 90 -3.74 -2.98 -4.04
C THR A 90 -4.36 -1.85 -3.23
N PHE A 91 -3.68 -0.71 -3.20
CA PHE A 91 -4.22 0.56 -2.75
C PHE A 91 -3.93 1.63 -3.80
N LYS A 92 -4.92 2.48 -4.07
CA LYS A 92 -4.77 3.67 -4.92
C LYS A 92 -5.44 4.84 -4.22
N GLY A 93 -4.67 5.87 -3.93
CA GLY A 93 -5.17 7.02 -3.20
C GLY A 93 -4.21 8.18 -3.20
N LYS A 94 -4.36 9.02 -2.19
CA LYS A 94 -3.58 10.24 -2.01
C LYS A 94 -3.24 10.40 -0.53
N ILE A 95 -2.12 11.03 -0.24
CA ILE A 95 -1.83 11.59 1.07
C ILE A 95 -2.62 12.90 1.19
N ASP A 96 -3.47 12.98 2.20
CA ASP A 96 -4.33 14.15 2.42
C ASP A 96 -3.49 15.38 2.74
N GLU A 97 -3.98 16.56 2.35
CA GLU A 97 -3.31 17.84 2.58
C GLU A 97 -1.84 17.89 2.12
N TRP A 98 -1.48 17.14 1.08
CA TRP A 98 -0.12 17.02 0.57
C TRP A 98 0.55 18.36 0.28
N ASP A 99 -0.19 19.32 -0.23
CA ASP A 99 0.26 20.69 -0.54
C ASP A 99 0.70 21.49 0.70
N LYS A 100 0.22 21.10 1.89
CA LYS A 100 0.61 21.71 3.17
C LYS A 100 1.78 21.00 3.83
N LEU A 101 2.07 19.76 3.42
CA LEU A 101 3.10 18.92 4.02
C LEU A 101 4.49 19.36 3.53
N LYS A 102 5.38 19.65 4.46
CA LYS A 102 6.80 19.92 4.18
C LYS A 102 7.63 18.77 4.73
N LEU A 103 7.98 17.84 3.85
CA LEU A 103 8.81 16.69 4.25
C LEU A 103 10.16 17.16 4.80
N SER A 104 10.56 16.54 5.90
CA SER A 104 11.82 16.76 6.60
C SER A 104 12.36 15.42 7.13
N ASP A 105 13.48 15.45 7.80
CA ASP A 105 14.05 14.27 8.49
C ASP A 105 13.32 13.89 9.78
N GLN A 106 12.36 14.73 10.20
CA GLN A 106 11.48 14.44 11.34
C GLN A 106 10.23 13.68 10.86
N PRO A 107 9.81 12.63 11.57
CA PRO A 107 8.57 11.91 11.29
C PRO A 107 7.34 12.83 11.36
N GLN A 108 6.48 12.77 10.35
CA GLN A 108 5.24 13.54 10.27
C GLN A 108 4.07 12.59 10.08
N GLU A 109 3.02 12.78 10.88
CA GLU A 109 1.77 12.04 10.72
C GLU A 109 1.06 12.48 9.44
N VAL A 110 0.53 11.51 8.72
CA VAL A 110 -0.25 11.72 7.50
C VAL A 110 -1.46 10.80 7.49
N THR A 111 -2.45 11.16 6.70
CA THR A 111 -3.60 10.31 6.39
C THR A 111 -3.54 9.93 4.92
N LEU A 112 -3.75 8.65 4.61
CA LEU A 112 -3.84 8.11 3.27
C LEU A 112 -5.30 7.77 2.98
N SER A 113 -5.94 8.52 2.09
CA SER A 113 -7.33 8.29 1.69
C SER A 113 -7.38 7.74 0.27
N GLY A 114 -8.18 6.68 0.08
CA GLY A 114 -8.26 6.05 -1.23
C GLY A 114 -9.06 4.75 -1.25
N THR A 115 -8.81 3.95 -2.28
CA THR A 115 -9.46 2.65 -2.50
C THR A 115 -8.46 1.53 -2.24
N MET A 116 -8.80 0.65 -1.31
CA MET A 116 -8.08 -0.59 -1.02
C MET A 116 -8.85 -1.77 -1.63
N THR A 117 -8.17 -2.58 -2.41
CA THR A 117 -8.75 -3.78 -3.02
C THR A 117 -8.00 -5.01 -2.50
N ILE A 118 -8.73 -5.93 -1.88
CA ILE A 118 -8.23 -7.20 -1.36
C ILE A 118 -9.24 -8.27 -1.76
N HIS A 119 -8.77 -9.43 -2.20
CA HIS A 119 -9.64 -10.56 -2.58
C HIS A 119 -10.76 -10.14 -3.56
N GLY A 120 -10.44 -9.28 -4.53
CA GLY A 120 -11.37 -8.74 -5.52
C GLY A 120 -12.37 -7.70 -5.02
N VAL A 121 -12.45 -7.44 -3.72
CA VAL A 121 -13.37 -6.47 -3.11
C VAL A 121 -12.66 -5.14 -2.89
N SER A 122 -13.29 -4.05 -3.31
CA SER A 122 -12.77 -2.68 -3.19
C SER A 122 -13.54 -1.88 -2.16
N ASN A 123 -12.83 -1.33 -1.19
CA ASN A 123 -13.39 -0.47 -0.14
C ASN A 123 -12.68 0.89 -0.12
N THR A 124 -13.42 1.95 0.14
CA THR A 124 -12.85 3.27 0.45
C THR A 124 -12.32 3.24 1.88
N VAL A 125 -11.07 3.60 2.05
CA VAL A 125 -10.40 3.60 3.35
C VAL A 125 -9.68 4.93 3.59
N SER A 126 -9.44 5.21 4.87
CA SER A 126 -8.65 6.36 5.32
C SER A 126 -7.79 5.91 6.48
N GLU A 127 -6.48 5.74 6.22
CA GLU A 127 -5.54 5.13 7.15
C GLU A 127 -4.44 6.10 7.57
N LYS A 128 -4.04 6.03 8.82
CA LYS A 128 -2.95 6.84 9.34
C LYS A 128 -1.59 6.23 9.01
N GLY A 129 -0.63 7.10 8.78
CA GLY A 129 0.75 6.72 8.57
C GLY A 129 1.71 7.78 9.06
N VAL A 130 2.98 7.47 8.94
CA VAL A 130 4.07 8.38 9.23
C VAL A 130 4.98 8.43 8.02
N ILE A 131 5.38 9.62 7.62
CA ILE A 131 6.29 9.86 6.51
C ILE A 131 7.43 10.78 6.94
N LEU A 132 8.62 10.54 6.40
CA LEU A 132 9.77 11.43 6.57
C LEU A 132 10.67 11.36 5.32
N GLN A 133 11.51 12.37 5.13
CA GLN A 133 12.53 12.37 4.08
C GLN A 133 13.92 12.45 4.69
N LYS A 134 14.77 11.47 4.38
CA LYS A 134 16.15 11.40 4.86
C LYS A 134 17.10 11.08 3.71
N ASN A 135 18.15 11.89 3.53
CA ASN A 135 19.16 11.67 2.47
C ASN A 135 18.56 11.48 1.07
N LYS A 136 17.52 12.24 0.72
CA LYS A 136 16.74 12.16 -0.52
C LYS A 136 15.80 10.94 -0.63
N ASP A 137 15.85 9.98 0.27
CA ASP A 137 14.90 8.86 0.32
C ASP A 137 13.65 9.27 1.12
N VAL A 138 12.49 8.79 0.71
CA VAL A 138 11.24 8.97 1.46
C VAL A 138 10.93 7.67 2.19
N ILE A 139 10.77 7.74 3.50
CA ILE A 139 10.46 6.60 4.36
C ILE A 139 9.01 6.72 4.80
N GLY A 140 8.25 5.66 4.64
CA GLY A 140 6.85 5.58 5.06
C GLY A 140 6.60 4.38 5.95
N LYS A 141 5.71 4.54 6.94
CA LYS A 141 5.22 3.48 7.83
C LYS A 141 3.74 3.70 8.10
N SER A 142 2.99 2.60 8.21
CA SER A 142 1.60 2.65 8.64
C SER A 142 1.25 1.40 9.42
N LYS A 143 0.35 1.55 10.41
CA LYS A 143 -0.27 0.45 11.14
C LYS A 143 -1.76 0.67 11.11
N PHE A 144 -2.50 -0.34 10.68
CA PHE A 144 -3.95 -0.30 10.56
C PHE A 144 -4.55 -1.68 10.72
N GLN A 145 -5.87 -1.76 10.75
CA GLN A 145 -6.58 -3.02 10.93
C GLN A 145 -7.44 -3.34 9.71
N ILE A 146 -7.51 -4.62 9.38
CA ILE A 146 -8.39 -5.13 8.34
C ILE A 146 -9.38 -6.10 8.97
N LYS A 147 -10.67 -5.81 8.80
CA LYS A 147 -11.73 -6.75 9.08
C LYS A 147 -11.92 -7.64 7.87
N VAL A 148 -11.55 -8.92 7.98
CA VAL A 148 -11.46 -9.85 6.85
C VAL A 148 -12.80 -10.03 6.13
N ALA A 149 -13.91 -9.96 6.86
CA ALA A 149 -15.26 -10.05 6.29
C ALA A 149 -15.61 -8.88 5.34
N ASP A 150 -15.00 -7.70 5.51
CA ASP A 150 -15.24 -6.55 4.64
C ASP A 150 -14.64 -6.75 3.23
N TYR A 151 -13.84 -7.79 3.05
CA TYR A 151 -13.23 -8.21 1.78
C TYR A 151 -13.69 -9.59 1.34
N ASN A 152 -14.85 -10.07 1.82
CA ASN A 152 -15.44 -11.37 1.50
C ASN A 152 -14.48 -12.55 1.78
N ILE A 153 -13.57 -12.40 2.73
CA ILE A 153 -12.72 -13.50 3.16
C ILE A 153 -13.47 -14.30 4.24
N GLU A 154 -13.86 -15.50 3.90
CA GLU A 154 -14.63 -16.36 4.79
C GLU A 154 -13.72 -17.19 5.70
N ILE A 155 -14.00 -17.17 7.01
CA ILE A 155 -13.33 -18.05 7.98
C ILE A 155 -14.23 -19.27 8.22
N PRO A 156 -13.76 -20.49 7.83
CA PRO A 156 -14.53 -21.72 8.04
C PRO A 156 -14.87 -21.95 9.51
N LYS A 157 -16.07 -22.50 9.79
CA LYS A 157 -16.57 -22.70 11.16
C LYS A 157 -15.60 -23.50 12.05
N LEU A 158 -14.90 -24.48 11.47
CA LEU A 158 -13.97 -25.37 12.18
C LEU A 158 -12.71 -24.66 12.73
N VAL A 159 -12.33 -23.52 12.15
CA VAL A 159 -11.12 -22.78 12.53
C VAL A 159 -11.41 -21.37 13.05
N ARG A 160 -12.66 -21.06 13.30
CA ARG A 160 -13.13 -19.73 13.73
C ARG A 160 -12.47 -19.21 15.01
N GLU A 161 -12.11 -20.13 15.90
CA GLU A 161 -11.44 -19.78 17.16
C GLU A 161 -9.93 -19.56 17.01
N LYS A 162 -9.37 -19.93 15.85
CA LYS A 162 -7.94 -19.85 15.55
C LYS A 162 -7.56 -18.68 14.62
N ILE A 163 -8.54 -18.03 13.99
CA ILE A 163 -8.31 -16.94 13.06
C ILE A 163 -9.10 -15.71 13.52
N ALA A 164 -8.41 -14.59 13.73
CA ALA A 164 -9.05 -13.36 14.14
C ALA A 164 -9.91 -12.78 13.01
N LYS A 165 -11.06 -12.19 13.38
CA LYS A 165 -11.94 -11.49 12.44
C LYS A 165 -11.36 -10.15 11.98
N VAL A 166 -10.47 -9.60 12.79
CA VAL A 166 -9.72 -8.36 12.52
C VAL A 166 -8.24 -8.70 12.65
N VAL A 167 -7.46 -8.34 11.65
CA VAL A 167 -6.02 -8.54 11.61
C VAL A 167 -5.30 -7.21 11.65
N ASP A 168 -4.22 -7.14 12.40
CA ASP A 168 -3.33 -5.99 12.42
C ASP A 168 -2.38 -6.05 11.21
N VAL A 169 -2.22 -4.94 10.52
CA VAL A 169 -1.31 -4.82 9.36
C VAL A 169 -0.28 -3.74 9.67
N ASP A 170 0.98 -4.07 9.43
CA ASP A 170 2.11 -3.16 9.56
C ASP A 170 2.81 -3.03 8.21
N THR A 171 3.11 -1.80 7.80
CA THR A 171 3.82 -1.53 6.54
C THR A 171 5.03 -0.65 6.77
N GLN A 172 6.12 -0.98 6.10
CA GLN A 172 7.33 -0.16 6.10
C GLN A 172 7.96 -0.13 4.71
N LEU A 173 8.37 1.05 4.28
CA LEU A 173 8.97 1.22 2.96
C LEU A 173 9.99 2.35 2.92
N THR A 174 10.92 2.23 1.99
CA THR A 174 11.84 3.30 1.61
C THR A 174 11.73 3.52 0.11
N LEU A 175 11.29 4.71 -0.28
CA LEU A 175 11.13 5.12 -1.67
C LEU A 175 12.36 5.88 -2.13
N LYS A 176 12.84 5.56 -3.32
CA LYS A 176 13.93 6.27 -3.99
C LYS A 176 13.41 7.03 -5.19
N LYS A 177 14.01 8.16 -5.48
CA LYS A 177 13.69 8.92 -6.69
C LYS A 177 14.00 8.08 -7.92
N LYS A 178 13.08 8.08 -8.88
CA LYS A 178 13.21 7.38 -10.15
C LYS A 178 14.17 8.12 -11.09
#